data_7d2097701b7ae8ffb2a0c6e439d99e18
#
_entry.id   7d2097701b7ae8ffb2a0c6e439d99e18
#
_cell.length_a   1.000
_cell.length_b   1.000
_cell.length_c   1.000
_cell.angle_alpha   90.00
_cell.angle_beta   90.00
_cell.angle_gamma   90.00
#
_symmetry.space_group_name_H-M   'P 1'
#
loop_
_entity.id
_entity.type
_entity.pdbx_description
1 polymer ?
#
loop_
_entity_poly.entity_id
_entity_poly.type
_entity_poly.pdbx_seq_one_letter_code
_entity_poly.pdbx_strand_id
1 'polypeptide(L)'
;AALMATGPALAFDDNGIRFGPAGSGAPSPGAVDREFVRDWEKNPPPGYPTLSPANIAPTKAAIKKYQEIVANGGWETVPAVKMFYGETHFAVAVLKRRLSVSGELASGGDDTENFGSDLDLAVKRFQATNGLTPTGIVDERTSAALNVPAEVRLRQLRNSLARLQEY
;
A
#
# COMPACT_ATOMS: atom_id res chain seq x y z
N ALA A 1 28.84 -46.44 -16.45
CA ALA A 1 27.94 -45.94 -15.40
C ALA A 1 27.53 -44.51 -15.77
N ALA A 2 26.32 -44.36 -16.31
CA ALA A 2 25.78 -43.09 -16.69
C ALA A 2 25.03 -42.54 -15.48
N LEU A 3 25.46 -41.39 -14.95
CA LEU A 3 24.77 -40.65 -13.91
C LEU A 3 23.68 -39.78 -14.58
N MET A 4 22.44 -40.20 -14.48
CA MET A 4 21.29 -39.39 -14.88
C MET A 4 21.02 -38.33 -13.79
N ALA A 5 21.32 -37.08 -14.07
CA ALA A 5 20.90 -35.95 -13.23
C ALA A 5 19.39 -35.70 -13.43
N THR A 6 18.59 -36.13 -12.47
CA THR A 6 17.17 -35.72 -12.39
C THR A 6 17.11 -34.28 -11.93
N GLY A 7 16.88 -33.37 -12.86
CA GLY A 7 16.50 -31.98 -12.52
C GLY A 7 15.12 -31.94 -11.84
N PRO A 8 14.85 -30.93 -10.99
CA PRO A 8 13.58 -30.83 -10.32
C PRO A 8 12.46 -30.65 -11.35
N ALA A 9 11.40 -31.45 -11.22
CA ALA A 9 10.22 -31.37 -12.04
C ALA A 9 9.52 -30.01 -11.80
N LEU A 10 9.25 -29.28 -12.88
CA LEU A 10 8.46 -28.04 -12.84
C LEU A 10 6.99 -28.42 -12.69
N ALA A 11 6.35 -27.94 -11.63
CA ALA A 11 4.93 -28.07 -11.43
C ALA A 11 4.20 -26.92 -12.17
N PHE A 12 3.14 -27.25 -12.90
CA PHE A 12 2.24 -26.30 -13.53
C PHE A 12 0.91 -26.35 -12.79
N ASP A 13 0.25 -25.19 -12.65
CA ASP A 13 -1.15 -25.14 -12.28
C ASP A 13 -2.04 -25.20 -13.53
N ASP A 14 -3.34 -25.36 -13.34
CA ASP A 14 -4.34 -25.47 -14.41
C ASP A 14 -4.45 -24.18 -15.28
N ASN A 15 -3.77 -23.10 -14.90
CA ASN A 15 -3.69 -21.83 -15.63
C ASN A 15 -2.37 -21.60 -16.36
N GLY A 16 -1.46 -22.57 -16.39
CA GLY A 16 -0.20 -22.48 -17.12
C GLY A 16 0.84 -21.55 -16.52
N ILE A 17 0.72 -21.19 -15.24
CA ILE A 17 1.69 -20.36 -14.53
C ILE A 17 2.82 -21.24 -14.03
N ARG A 18 4.06 -20.92 -14.43
CA ARG A 18 5.26 -21.62 -13.95
C ARG A 18 5.58 -21.22 -12.53
N PHE A 19 5.53 -22.18 -11.61
CA PHE A 19 6.15 -22.03 -10.30
C PHE A 19 7.59 -22.57 -10.38
N GLY A 20 8.56 -21.69 -10.24
CA GLY A 20 9.95 -22.10 -9.99
C GLY A 20 10.07 -22.67 -8.57
N PRO A 21 11.16 -23.44 -8.26
CA PRO A 21 11.42 -23.89 -6.91
C PRO A 21 11.43 -22.68 -5.98
N ALA A 22 10.86 -22.85 -4.77
CA ALA A 22 10.76 -21.83 -3.73
C ALA A 22 12.17 -21.34 -3.33
N GLY A 23 12.71 -20.48 -4.14
CA GLY A 23 13.88 -19.67 -3.86
C GLY A 23 13.37 -18.31 -3.46
N SER A 24 13.93 -17.73 -2.41
CA SER A 24 13.73 -16.41 -1.86
C SER A 24 14.00 -15.28 -2.87
N GLY A 25 13.30 -15.31 -4.01
CA GLY A 25 13.30 -14.25 -4.99
C GLY A 25 12.23 -13.24 -4.63
N ALA A 26 12.59 -11.98 -4.51
CA ALA A 26 11.63 -10.89 -4.44
C ALA A 26 10.60 -11.04 -5.57
N PRO A 27 9.30 -10.85 -5.30
CA PRO A 27 8.27 -10.96 -6.34
C PRO A 27 8.61 -10.01 -7.48
N SER A 28 8.41 -10.49 -8.72
CA SER A 28 8.63 -9.66 -9.91
C SER A 28 7.87 -8.34 -9.79
N PRO A 29 8.47 -7.21 -10.17
CA PRO A 29 7.78 -5.92 -10.14
C PRO A 29 6.45 -6.00 -10.90
N GLY A 30 5.35 -5.70 -10.20
CA GLY A 30 3.99 -5.76 -10.75
C GLY A 30 3.21 -7.05 -10.49
N ALA A 31 3.82 -8.07 -9.90
CA ALA A 31 3.06 -9.23 -9.43
C ALA A 31 2.22 -8.84 -8.19
N VAL A 32 0.98 -9.30 -8.14
CA VAL A 32 0.13 -9.14 -6.96
C VAL A 32 0.74 -9.96 -5.83
N ASP A 33 1.05 -9.31 -4.71
CA ASP A 33 1.49 -9.99 -3.51
C ASP A 33 0.30 -10.70 -2.86
N ARG A 34 0.15 -11.98 -3.18
CA ARG A 34 -0.96 -12.81 -2.69
C ARG A 34 -0.89 -13.06 -1.17
N GLU A 35 0.29 -13.04 -0.59
CA GLU A 35 0.46 -13.18 0.85
C GLU A 35 -0.04 -11.93 1.57
N PHE A 36 0.35 -10.75 1.10
CA PHE A 36 -0.15 -9.48 1.59
C PHE A 36 -1.69 -9.39 1.47
N VAL A 37 -2.26 -9.79 0.32
CA VAL A 37 -3.72 -9.77 0.11
C VAL A 37 -4.43 -10.69 1.11
N ARG A 38 -3.94 -11.91 1.31
CA ARG A 38 -4.53 -12.85 2.28
C ARG A 38 -4.47 -12.33 3.71
N ASP A 39 -3.35 -11.72 4.08
CA ASP A 39 -3.17 -11.14 5.41
C ASP A 39 -4.11 -9.95 5.62
N TRP A 40 -4.24 -9.10 4.61
CA TRP A 40 -5.19 -7.99 4.62
C TRP A 40 -6.65 -8.45 4.73
N GLU A 41 -7.03 -9.50 4.01
CA GLU A 41 -8.38 -10.08 4.07
C GLU A 41 -8.69 -10.71 5.43
N LYS A 42 -7.71 -11.37 6.05
CA LYS A 42 -7.88 -12.00 7.37
C LYS A 42 -7.85 -11.01 8.53
N ASN A 43 -7.00 -10.01 8.43
CA ASN A 43 -6.76 -9.02 9.47
C ASN A 43 -6.83 -7.60 8.88
N PRO A 44 -8.02 -7.17 8.41
CA PRO A 44 -8.15 -5.82 7.86
C PRO A 44 -7.80 -4.80 8.94
N PRO A 45 -7.06 -3.72 8.58
CA PRO A 45 -6.75 -2.69 9.55
C PRO A 45 -8.04 -2.07 10.10
N PRO A 46 -8.06 -1.67 11.37
CA PRO A 46 -9.22 -1.04 11.97
C PRO A 46 -9.60 0.22 11.18
N GLY A 47 -10.88 0.35 10.84
CA GLY A 47 -11.38 1.45 10.01
C GLY A 47 -11.43 1.16 8.51
N TYR A 48 -11.23 -0.10 8.09
CA TYR A 48 -11.49 -0.51 6.71
C TYR A 48 -12.96 -0.16 6.33
N PRO A 49 -13.20 0.47 5.17
CA PRO A 49 -14.48 1.08 4.86
C PRO A 49 -15.55 0.03 4.53
N THR A 50 -16.11 -0.56 5.55
CA THR A 50 -17.38 -1.29 5.47
C THR A 50 -18.47 -0.47 6.14
N LEU A 51 -19.68 -0.48 5.59
CA LEU A 51 -20.86 0.16 6.20
C LEU A 51 -21.30 -0.67 7.41
N SER A 52 -20.53 -0.61 8.49
CA SER A 52 -20.82 -1.32 9.75
C SER A 52 -20.75 -0.32 10.92
N PRO A 53 -21.66 -0.38 11.89
CA PRO A 53 -21.58 0.44 13.10
C PRO A 53 -20.26 0.32 13.85
N ALA A 54 -19.58 -0.82 13.72
CA ALA A 54 -18.24 -1.04 14.30
C ALA A 54 -17.19 -0.06 13.75
N ASN A 55 -17.42 0.52 12.57
CA ASN A 55 -16.50 1.48 11.95
C ASN A 55 -16.73 2.95 12.38
N ILE A 56 -17.76 3.23 13.18
CA ILE A 56 -18.03 4.61 13.64
C ILE A 56 -16.86 5.15 14.49
N ALA A 57 -16.39 4.39 15.48
CA ALA A 57 -15.30 4.82 16.35
C ALA A 57 -13.96 4.96 15.60
N PRO A 58 -13.52 3.97 14.78
CA PRO A 58 -12.35 4.13 13.92
C PRO A 58 -12.43 5.31 12.96
N THR A 59 -13.61 5.57 12.35
CA THR A 59 -13.79 6.71 11.45
C THR A 59 -13.68 8.04 12.18
N LYS A 60 -14.23 8.17 13.40
CA LYS A 60 -14.04 9.36 14.23
C LYS A 60 -12.57 9.59 14.58
N ALA A 61 -11.83 8.53 14.92
CA ALA A 61 -10.39 8.62 15.19
C ALA A 61 -9.61 9.07 13.94
N ALA A 62 -9.96 8.53 12.78
CA ALA A 62 -9.38 8.94 11.50
C ALA A 62 -9.67 10.42 11.19
N ILE A 63 -10.90 10.88 11.41
CA ILE A 63 -11.27 12.30 11.23
C ILE A 63 -10.40 13.20 12.10
N LYS A 64 -10.21 12.87 13.38
CA LYS A 64 -9.35 13.63 14.28
C LYS A 64 -7.92 13.72 13.75
N LYS A 65 -7.34 12.58 13.36
CA LYS A 65 -6.00 12.50 12.76
C LYS A 65 -5.89 13.40 11.51
N TYR A 66 -6.85 13.33 10.60
CA TYR A 66 -6.83 14.13 9.37
C TYR A 66 -7.08 15.61 9.62
N GLN A 67 -7.81 15.98 10.67
CA GLN A 67 -7.92 17.38 11.11
C GLN A 67 -6.56 17.93 11.56
N GLU A 68 -5.77 17.15 12.28
CA GLU A 68 -4.41 17.52 12.70
C GLU A 68 -3.48 17.63 11.47
N ILE A 69 -3.56 16.70 10.51
CA ILE A 69 -2.79 16.77 9.25
C ILE A 69 -3.12 18.04 8.48
N VAL A 70 -4.39 18.36 8.32
CA VAL A 70 -4.84 19.58 7.61
C VAL A 70 -4.37 20.83 8.36
N ALA A 71 -4.49 20.88 9.69
CA ALA A 71 -4.04 21.99 10.52
C ALA A 71 -2.53 22.24 10.39
N ASN A 72 -1.74 21.19 10.15
CA ASN A 72 -0.30 21.25 9.93
C ASN A 72 0.09 21.50 8.45
N GLY A 73 -0.86 21.82 7.58
CA GLY A 73 -0.60 22.17 6.18
C GLY A 73 -0.75 20.99 5.19
N GLY A 74 -1.29 19.86 5.62
CA GLY A 74 -1.49 18.69 4.76
C GLY A 74 -0.20 17.94 4.45
N TRP A 75 -0.03 17.56 3.21
CA TRP A 75 1.13 16.82 2.72
C TRP A 75 1.65 17.33 1.38
N GLU A 76 2.92 16.99 1.13
CA GLU A 76 3.64 17.28 -0.10
C GLU A 76 3.06 16.51 -1.30
N THR A 77 3.11 17.12 -2.47
CA THR A 77 2.78 16.45 -3.74
C THR A 77 3.92 15.50 -4.12
N VAL A 78 3.58 14.24 -4.34
CA VAL A 78 4.53 13.24 -4.84
C VAL A 78 4.67 13.41 -6.36
N PRO A 79 5.91 13.54 -6.89
CA PRO A 79 6.12 13.59 -8.33
C PRO A 79 5.52 12.37 -9.05
N ALA A 80 4.92 12.59 -10.21
CA ALA A 80 4.32 11.54 -11.02
C ALA A 80 5.40 10.75 -11.78
N VAL A 81 6.22 10.03 -11.03
CA VAL A 81 7.29 9.17 -11.53
C VAL A 81 6.99 7.74 -11.09
N LYS A 82 7.15 6.79 -12.00
CA LYS A 82 7.04 5.38 -11.66
C LYS A 82 8.17 4.99 -10.72
N MET A 83 7.82 4.41 -9.56
CA MET A 83 8.77 3.97 -8.55
C MET A 83 8.40 2.57 -8.06
N PHE A 84 9.41 1.75 -7.77
CA PHE A 84 9.23 0.40 -7.24
C PHE A 84 10.44 -0.06 -6.43
N TYR A 85 10.27 -1.18 -5.74
CA TYR A 85 11.31 -1.78 -4.89
C TYR A 85 12.66 -1.92 -5.61
N GLY A 86 13.71 -1.50 -4.94
CA GLY A 86 15.10 -1.59 -5.41
C GLY A 86 15.57 -0.38 -6.21
N GLU A 87 14.70 0.57 -6.52
CA GLU A 87 15.11 1.81 -7.21
C GLU A 87 15.68 2.85 -6.24
N THR A 88 16.49 3.72 -6.80
CA THR A 88 17.01 4.93 -6.15
C THR A 88 16.57 6.14 -6.96
N HIS A 89 15.80 7.03 -6.36
CA HIS A 89 15.29 8.22 -7.03
C HIS A 89 14.91 9.31 -6.01
N PHE A 90 15.14 10.59 -6.32
CA PHE A 90 14.81 11.70 -5.41
C PHE A 90 13.34 11.72 -4.96
N ALA A 91 12.42 11.32 -5.84
CA ALA A 91 10.99 11.24 -5.52
C ALA A 91 10.66 10.19 -4.44
N VAL A 92 11.55 9.24 -4.19
CA VAL A 92 11.38 8.23 -3.12
C VAL A 92 11.40 8.89 -1.75
N ALA A 93 12.26 9.88 -1.52
CA ALA A 93 12.30 10.63 -0.26
C ALA A 93 10.97 11.40 -0.04
N VAL A 94 10.41 12.00 -1.10
CA VAL A 94 9.09 12.66 -1.05
C VAL A 94 7.98 11.67 -0.74
N LEU A 95 8.00 10.50 -1.38
CA LEU A 95 7.04 9.42 -1.14
C LEU A 95 7.08 8.93 0.31
N LYS A 96 8.28 8.75 0.87
CA LYS A 96 8.47 8.35 2.28
C LYS A 96 7.83 9.36 3.23
N ARG A 97 8.11 10.66 3.05
CA ARG A 97 7.49 11.71 3.86
C ARG A 97 5.96 11.70 3.73
N ARG A 98 5.45 11.59 2.50
CA ARG A 98 4.01 11.51 2.24
C ARG A 98 3.33 10.37 2.99
N LEU A 99 3.88 9.15 2.91
CA LEU A 99 3.33 7.96 3.57
C LEU A 99 3.53 7.99 5.10
N SER A 100 4.54 8.68 5.58
CA SER A 100 4.74 8.89 7.03
C SER A 100 3.69 9.82 7.62
N VAL A 101 3.27 10.85 6.90
CA VAL A 101 2.22 11.78 7.37
C VAL A 101 0.88 11.05 7.54
N SER A 102 0.50 10.20 6.60
CA SER A 102 -0.75 9.43 6.66
C SER A 102 -0.64 8.14 7.49
N GLY A 103 0.57 7.71 7.83
CA GLY A 103 0.84 6.62 8.78
C GLY A 103 1.00 5.23 8.17
N GLU A 104 1.05 5.10 6.84
CA GLU A 104 1.35 3.83 6.18
C GLU A 104 2.83 3.44 6.37
N LEU A 105 3.71 4.43 6.45
CA LEU A 105 5.11 4.26 6.82
C LEU A 105 5.34 4.75 8.25
N ALA A 106 6.08 4.00 9.06
CA ALA A 106 6.41 4.40 10.41
C ALA A 106 7.20 5.73 10.42
N SER A 107 6.87 6.60 11.37
CA SER A 107 7.59 7.86 11.58
C SER A 107 9.06 7.58 11.92
N GLY A 108 9.99 8.28 11.27
CA GLY A 108 11.42 8.09 11.45
C GLY A 108 12.07 7.26 10.35
N GLY A 109 11.35 7.00 9.25
CA GLY A 109 11.97 6.53 8.01
C GLY A 109 13.07 7.49 7.58
N ASP A 110 14.18 6.95 7.10
CA ASP A 110 15.27 7.74 6.57
C ASP A 110 14.80 8.56 5.36
N ASP A 111 15.38 9.74 5.18
CA ASP A 111 15.18 10.58 3.99
C ASP A 111 16.01 10.07 2.80
N THR A 112 16.40 8.80 2.81
CA THR A 112 17.16 8.22 1.71
C THR A 112 16.29 8.03 0.48
N GLU A 113 16.92 8.11 -0.67
CA GLU A 113 16.27 7.96 -1.98
C GLU A 113 16.07 6.48 -2.38
N ASN A 114 16.36 5.54 -1.47
CA ASN A 114 16.26 4.11 -1.72
C ASN A 114 14.86 3.57 -1.43
N PHE A 115 14.26 2.90 -2.40
CA PHE A 115 12.99 2.21 -2.25
C PHE A 115 13.22 0.82 -1.63
N GLY A 116 13.18 0.76 -0.30
CA GLY A 116 13.38 -0.48 0.46
C GLY A 116 12.09 -1.26 0.74
N SER A 117 12.22 -2.38 1.45
CA SER A 117 11.11 -3.28 1.79
C SER A 117 10.01 -2.61 2.62
N ASP A 118 10.39 -1.75 3.56
CA ASP A 118 9.41 -1.06 4.41
C ASP A 118 8.54 -0.10 3.61
N LEU A 119 9.14 0.58 2.63
CA LEU A 119 8.41 1.45 1.71
C LEU A 119 7.52 0.63 0.76
N ASP A 120 7.98 -0.52 0.28
CA ASP A 120 7.17 -1.43 -0.55
C ASP A 120 5.89 -1.86 0.20
N LEU A 121 6.02 -2.27 1.46
CA LEU A 121 4.86 -2.60 2.30
C LEU A 121 3.95 -1.40 2.55
N ALA A 122 4.52 -0.22 2.78
CA ALA A 122 3.75 1.00 2.99
C ALA A 122 2.95 1.39 1.73
N VAL A 123 3.54 1.27 0.55
CA VAL A 123 2.85 1.49 -0.73
C VAL A 123 1.71 0.49 -0.93
N LYS A 124 1.94 -0.80 -0.66
CA LYS A 124 0.90 -1.84 -0.75
C LYS A 124 -0.27 -1.57 0.21
N ARG A 125 0.01 -1.15 1.46
CA ARG A 125 -1.03 -0.75 2.42
C ARG A 125 -1.82 0.45 1.92
N PHE A 126 -1.14 1.45 1.40
CA PHE A 126 -1.79 2.62 0.81
C PHE A 126 -2.69 2.23 -0.36
N GLN A 127 -2.19 1.41 -1.28
CA GLN A 127 -2.95 0.92 -2.43
C GLN A 127 -4.21 0.16 -1.98
N ALA A 128 -4.08 -0.79 -1.06
CA ALA A 128 -5.20 -1.57 -0.53
C ALA A 128 -6.26 -0.66 0.14
N THR A 129 -5.84 0.29 0.97
CA THR A 129 -6.74 1.25 1.64
C THR A 129 -7.48 2.15 0.64
N ASN A 130 -6.89 2.43 -0.51
CA ASN A 130 -7.48 3.30 -1.54
C ASN A 130 -8.15 2.50 -2.68
N GLY A 131 -8.41 1.22 -2.51
CA GLY A 131 -9.08 0.38 -3.51
C GLY A 131 -8.25 0.09 -4.76
N LEU A 132 -6.93 0.22 -4.67
CA LEU A 132 -5.99 -0.10 -5.73
C LEU A 132 -5.41 -1.50 -5.52
N THR A 133 -5.01 -2.16 -6.60
CA THR A 133 -4.30 -3.44 -6.50
C THR A 133 -2.96 -3.25 -5.80
N PRO A 134 -2.64 -4.00 -4.72
CA PRO A 134 -1.41 -3.83 -3.95
C PRO A 134 -0.21 -4.46 -4.67
N THR A 135 0.31 -3.77 -5.66
CA THR A 135 1.47 -4.19 -6.46
C THR A 135 2.81 -3.75 -5.88
N GLY A 136 2.81 -2.71 -5.03
CA GLY A 136 4.03 -2.03 -4.56
C GLY A 136 4.62 -1.06 -5.59
N ILE A 137 4.06 -0.99 -6.79
CA ILE A 137 4.49 -0.05 -7.82
C ILE A 137 3.70 1.26 -7.68
N VAL A 138 4.40 2.36 -7.57
CA VAL A 138 3.81 3.70 -7.68
C VAL A 138 3.65 4.03 -9.16
N ASP A 139 2.51 3.69 -9.70
CA ASP A 139 2.08 4.02 -11.05
C ASP A 139 1.26 5.33 -11.08
N GLU A 140 0.72 5.68 -12.23
CA GLU A 140 -0.09 6.89 -12.40
C GLU A 140 -1.31 6.91 -11.47
N ARG A 141 -2.00 5.79 -11.31
CA ARG A 141 -3.18 5.69 -10.42
C ARG A 141 -2.79 5.85 -8.95
N THR A 142 -1.70 5.24 -8.55
CA THR A 142 -1.17 5.37 -7.19
C THR A 142 -0.72 6.79 -6.91
N SER A 143 -0.01 7.43 -7.85
CA SER A 143 0.39 8.84 -7.75
C SER A 143 -0.81 9.78 -7.63
N ALA A 144 -1.85 9.57 -8.44
CA ALA A 144 -3.07 10.36 -8.37
C ALA A 144 -3.77 10.23 -7.01
N ALA A 145 -3.83 9.01 -6.46
CA ALA A 145 -4.42 8.76 -5.14
C ALA A 145 -3.58 9.39 -4.01
N LEU A 146 -2.26 9.33 -4.08
CA LEU A 146 -1.34 9.97 -3.13
C LEU A 146 -1.50 11.49 -3.10
N ASN A 147 -1.79 12.10 -4.24
CA ASN A 147 -1.87 13.54 -4.44
C ASN A 147 -3.26 14.13 -4.20
N VAL A 148 -4.24 13.33 -3.78
CA VAL A 148 -5.52 13.86 -3.32
C VAL A 148 -5.26 14.71 -2.07
N PRO A 149 -5.67 15.99 -2.03
CA PRO A 149 -5.43 16.87 -0.89
C PRO A 149 -6.00 16.30 0.43
N ALA A 150 -5.32 16.60 1.55
CA ALA A 150 -5.75 16.13 2.87
C ALA A 150 -7.15 16.62 3.26
N GLU A 151 -7.52 17.83 2.87
CA GLU A 151 -8.85 18.42 3.08
C GLU A 151 -9.94 17.62 2.35
N VAL A 152 -9.63 17.12 1.15
CA VAL A 152 -10.57 16.29 0.39
C VAL A 152 -10.76 14.95 1.10
N ARG A 153 -9.70 14.34 1.60
CA ARG A 153 -9.77 13.11 2.39
C ARG A 153 -10.57 13.30 3.67
N LEU A 154 -10.33 14.40 4.38
CA LEU A 154 -11.09 14.74 5.59
C LEU A 154 -12.59 14.87 5.29
N ARG A 155 -12.95 15.54 4.21
CA ARG A 155 -14.34 15.67 3.77
C ARG A 155 -14.97 14.30 3.43
N GLN A 156 -14.22 13.43 2.75
CA GLN A 156 -14.67 12.06 2.44
C GLN A 156 -14.95 11.26 3.71
N LEU A 157 -14.07 11.34 4.71
CA LEU A 157 -14.24 10.68 6.00
C LEU A 157 -15.50 11.18 6.75
N ARG A 158 -15.74 12.50 6.75
CA ARG A 158 -16.95 13.08 7.36
C ARG A 158 -18.23 12.60 6.66
N ASN A 159 -18.23 12.54 5.34
CA ASN A 159 -19.36 12.02 4.57
C ASN A 159 -19.59 10.52 4.85
N SER A 160 -18.51 9.75 4.99
CA SER A 160 -18.60 8.33 5.34
C SER A 160 -19.17 8.15 6.76
N LEU A 161 -18.75 8.98 7.72
CA LEU A 161 -19.28 8.95 9.08
C LEU A 161 -20.78 9.26 9.10
N ALA A 162 -21.23 10.27 8.36
CA ALA A 162 -22.66 10.60 8.26
C ALA A 162 -23.47 9.40 7.77
N ARG A 163 -23.02 8.74 6.71
CA ARG A 163 -23.67 7.52 6.20
C ARG A 163 -23.69 6.35 7.20
N LEU A 164 -22.60 6.16 7.96
CA LEU A 164 -22.53 5.14 9.00
C LEU A 164 -23.50 5.39 10.17
N GLN A 165 -23.88 6.63 10.40
CA GLN A 165 -24.79 7.02 11.47
C GLN A 165 -26.27 6.98 11.07
N GLU A 166 -26.57 6.87 9.77
CA GLU A 166 -27.93 6.71 9.22
C GLU A 166 -28.41 5.25 9.27
N TYR A 167 -27.54 4.27 9.51
CA TYR A 167 -27.84 2.85 9.66
C TYR A 167 -27.85 2.44 11.13
#